data_e3b52ec08bfc57cce38557b2a0d81597
#
_entry.id   e3b52ec08bfc57cce38557b2a0d81597
#
_cell.length_a   1.000
_cell.length_b   1.000
_cell.length_c   1.000
_cell.angle_alpha   90.00
_cell.angle_beta   90.00
_cell.angle_gamma   90.00
#
_symmetry.space_group_name_H-M   'P 1'
#
loop_
_entity.id
_entity.type
_entity.pdbx_description
1 polymer ?
#
loop_
_entity_poly.entity_id
_entity_poly.type
_entity_poly.pdbx_seq_one_letter_code
_entity_poly.pdbx_strand_id
1 'polypeptide(L)'
;MLGVARGAWEYAAKYAQERKQFGKSISEFQGIQFQIAQMATEIEAARLMVYNAARMKDAGVPFVKEAAMTKLFCSQVAERVTSLAIEVYGGVGFTKDYPVEKYWRDAKIGKIYEGTSNMQLSTIAKLVMGK
;
A
#
# COMPACT_ATOMS: atom_id res chain seq x y z
N MET A 1 -6.91 -1.75 3.08
CA MET A 1 -5.52 -1.30 2.85
C MET A 1 -5.11 -1.36 1.37
N LEU A 2 -5.38 -2.45 0.64
CA LEU A 2 -5.06 -2.52 -0.80
C LEU A 2 -5.67 -1.35 -1.60
N GLY A 3 -6.97 -1.08 -1.43
CA GLY A 3 -7.65 0.04 -2.10
C GLY A 3 -7.08 1.42 -1.72
N VAL A 4 -6.66 1.60 -0.47
CA VAL A 4 -6.01 2.83 0.01
C VAL A 4 -4.67 3.05 -0.70
N ALA A 5 -3.83 2.01 -0.76
CA ALA A 5 -2.55 2.07 -1.47
C ALA A 5 -2.74 2.39 -2.97
N ARG A 6 -3.66 1.66 -3.63
CA ARG A 6 -3.96 1.86 -5.05
C ARG A 6 -4.46 3.29 -5.33
N GLY A 7 -5.42 3.79 -4.55
CA GLY A 7 -5.94 5.15 -4.73
C GLY A 7 -4.85 6.22 -4.59
N ALA A 8 -4.00 6.11 -3.57
CA ALA A 8 -2.87 7.03 -3.39
C ALA A 8 -1.89 6.99 -4.56
N TRP A 9 -1.57 5.80 -5.07
CA TRP A 9 -0.71 5.62 -6.24
C TRP A 9 -1.32 6.22 -7.51
N GLU A 10 -2.62 6.00 -7.75
CA GLU A 10 -3.32 6.56 -8.92
C GLU A 10 -3.27 8.09 -8.91
N TYR A 11 -3.50 8.71 -7.75
CA TYR A 11 -3.34 10.16 -7.58
C TYR A 11 -1.91 10.64 -7.83
N ALA A 12 -0.91 9.96 -7.27
CA ALA A 12 0.49 10.31 -7.44
C ALA A 12 0.94 10.18 -8.91
N ALA A 13 0.55 9.09 -9.59
CA ALA A 13 0.89 8.86 -10.99
C ALA A 13 0.27 9.93 -11.91
N LYS A 14 -1.00 10.30 -11.67
CA LYS A 14 -1.67 11.37 -12.41
C LYS A 14 -0.99 12.71 -12.17
N TYR A 15 -0.77 13.08 -10.92
CA TYR A 15 -0.10 14.35 -10.58
C TYR A 15 1.29 14.45 -11.21
N ALA A 16 2.06 13.36 -11.21
CA ALA A 16 3.38 13.33 -11.83
C ALA A 16 3.36 13.66 -13.32
N GLN A 17 2.29 13.30 -14.04
CA GLN A 17 2.12 13.63 -15.46
C GLN A 17 1.71 15.09 -15.69
N GLU A 18 0.97 15.68 -14.77
CA GLU A 18 0.44 17.04 -14.88
C GLU A 18 1.42 18.10 -14.37
N ARG A 19 2.14 17.80 -13.30
CA ARG A 19 3.07 18.73 -12.65
C ARG A 19 4.33 18.92 -13.49
N LYS A 20 4.70 20.19 -13.73
CA LYS A 20 5.91 20.54 -14.48
C LYS A 20 6.94 21.20 -13.55
N GLN A 21 8.20 20.83 -13.70
CA GLN A 21 9.37 21.44 -13.09
C GLN A 21 10.56 21.33 -14.05
N PHE A 22 11.43 22.32 -14.05
CA PHE A 22 12.61 22.37 -14.92
C PHE A 22 12.26 22.19 -16.40
N GLY A 23 11.11 22.76 -16.84
CA GLY A 23 10.67 22.78 -18.23
C GLY A 23 9.99 21.51 -18.74
N LYS A 24 9.78 20.47 -17.89
CA LYS A 24 9.14 19.21 -18.29
C LYS A 24 8.25 18.63 -17.19
N SER A 25 7.47 17.62 -17.54
CA SER A 25 6.68 16.85 -16.55
C SER A 25 7.58 16.18 -15.55
N ILE A 26 7.18 16.14 -14.26
CA ILE A 26 7.98 15.44 -13.25
C ILE A 26 8.01 13.93 -13.47
N SER A 27 7.05 13.37 -14.22
CA SER A 27 7.05 11.96 -14.64
C SER A 27 8.22 11.59 -15.57
N GLU A 28 8.91 12.58 -16.14
CA GLU A 28 10.09 12.37 -16.99
C GLU A 28 11.40 12.24 -16.18
N PHE A 29 11.36 12.51 -14.87
CA PHE A 29 12.52 12.32 -14.00
C PHE A 29 12.59 10.88 -13.49
N GLN A 30 13.74 10.25 -13.68
CA GLN A 30 13.97 8.85 -13.34
C GLN A 30 13.66 8.54 -11.85
N GLY A 31 13.97 9.48 -10.94
CA GLY A 31 13.66 9.33 -9.52
C GLY A 31 12.16 9.16 -9.26
N ILE A 32 11.31 9.92 -9.94
CA ILE A 32 9.85 9.81 -9.85
C ILE A 32 9.37 8.50 -10.51
N GLN A 33 9.93 8.15 -11.67
CA GLN A 33 9.59 6.89 -12.36
C GLN A 33 9.86 5.67 -11.48
N PHE A 34 10.98 5.64 -10.78
CA PHE A 34 11.31 4.54 -9.88
C PHE A 34 10.36 4.45 -8.69
N GLN A 35 9.99 5.57 -8.09
CA GLN A 35 8.99 5.58 -7.01
C GLN A 35 7.64 5.05 -7.50
N ILE A 36 7.13 5.52 -8.64
CA ILE A 36 5.86 5.06 -9.22
C ILE A 36 5.90 3.55 -9.54
N ALA A 37 7.00 3.06 -10.12
CA ALA A 37 7.18 1.65 -10.46
C ALA A 37 7.25 0.76 -9.20
N GLN A 38 7.97 1.20 -8.16
CA GLN A 38 8.06 0.48 -6.89
C GLN A 38 6.69 0.37 -6.21
N MET A 39 5.93 1.47 -6.14
CA MET A 39 4.58 1.48 -5.61
C MET A 39 3.67 0.51 -6.36
N ALA A 40 3.70 0.52 -7.71
CA ALA A 40 2.90 -0.37 -8.54
C ALA A 40 3.23 -1.85 -8.27
N THR A 41 4.51 -2.19 -8.15
CA THR A 41 4.98 -3.55 -7.86
C THR A 41 4.47 -4.05 -6.50
N GLU A 42 4.56 -3.22 -5.46
CA GLU A 42 4.09 -3.57 -4.12
C GLU A 42 2.57 -3.73 -4.05
N ILE A 43 1.83 -2.87 -4.75
CA ILE A 43 0.36 -2.96 -4.86
C ILE A 43 -0.04 -4.26 -5.55
N GLU A 44 0.64 -4.64 -6.64
CA GLU A 44 0.36 -5.89 -7.36
C GLU A 44 0.62 -7.12 -6.48
N ALA A 45 1.75 -7.15 -5.76
CA ALA A 45 2.03 -8.22 -4.80
C ALA A 45 0.94 -8.31 -3.71
N ALA A 46 0.54 -7.17 -3.14
CA ALA A 46 -0.54 -7.10 -2.16
C ALA A 46 -1.87 -7.60 -2.74
N ARG A 47 -2.20 -7.23 -3.99
CA ARG A 47 -3.40 -7.66 -4.69
C ARG A 47 -3.45 -9.17 -4.84
N LEU A 48 -2.36 -9.78 -5.29
CA LEU A 48 -2.27 -11.23 -5.45
C LEU A 48 -2.48 -11.97 -4.13
N MET A 49 -1.93 -11.47 -3.02
CA MET A 49 -2.14 -12.06 -1.70
C MET A 49 -3.60 -11.96 -1.24
N VAL A 50 -4.25 -10.80 -1.44
CA VAL A 50 -5.67 -10.61 -1.10
C VAL A 50 -6.56 -11.58 -1.87
N TYR A 51 -6.38 -11.65 -3.19
CA TYR A 51 -7.18 -12.55 -4.03
C TYR A 51 -6.90 -14.03 -3.72
N ASN A 52 -5.66 -14.37 -3.38
CA ASN A 52 -5.34 -15.74 -2.97
C ASN A 52 -6.08 -16.11 -1.67
N ALA A 53 -6.01 -15.29 -0.64
CA ALA A 53 -6.72 -15.54 0.62
C ALA A 53 -8.25 -15.62 0.43
N ALA A 54 -8.82 -14.76 -0.43
CA ALA A 54 -10.23 -14.78 -0.76
C ALA A 54 -10.63 -16.08 -1.46
N ARG A 55 -9.89 -16.52 -2.47
CA ARG A 55 -10.15 -17.81 -3.18
C ARG A 55 -10.06 -19.01 -2.25
N MET A 56 -9.09 -19.02 -1.33
CA MET A 56 -8.97 -20.10 -0.35
C MET A 56 -10.20 -20.15 0.58
N LYS A 57 -10.68 -18.99 1.03
CA LYS A 57 -11.91 -18.88 1.82
C LYS A 57 -13.10 -19.42 1.05
N ASP A 58 -13.30 -19.01 -0.20
CA ASP A 58 -14.41 -19.44 -1.04
C ASP A 58 -14.36 -20.95 -1.34
N ALA A 59 -13.17 -21.51 -1.44
CA ALA A 59 -12.95 -22.95 -1.62
C ALA A 59 -13.11 -23.78 -0.34
N GLY A 60 -13.37 -23.15 0.82
CA GLY A 60 -13.52 -23.83 2.10
C GLY A 60 -12.25 -24.46 2.65
N VAL A 61 -11.07 -24.06 2.15
CA VAL A 61 -9.78 -24.58 2.64
C VAL A 61 -9.22 -23.69 3.76
N PRO A 62 -8.36 -24.21 4.66
CA PRO A 62 -7.72 -23.43 5.70
C PRO A 62 -6.92 -22.24 5.11
N PHE A 63 -7.19 -21.02 5.56
CA PHE A 63 -6.58 -19.80 5.02
C PHE A 63 -6.11 -18.79 6.08
N VAL A 64 -6.14 -19.15 7.36
CA VAL A 64 -5.80 -18.24 8.47
C VAL A 64 -4.38 -17.70 8.34
N LYS A 65 -3.42 -18.55 7.96
CA LYS A 65 -2.03 -18.14 7.73
C LYS A 65 -1.94 -17.11 6.59
N GLU A 66 -2.54 -17.39 5.47
CA GLU A 66 -2.55 -16.52 4.29
C GLU A 66 -3.29 -15.20 4.57
N ALA A 67 -4.38 -15.23 5.33
CA ALA A 67 -5.09 -14.04 5.77
C ALA A 67 -4.22 -13.16 6.69
N ALA A 68 -3.53 -13.76 7.67
CA ALA A 68 -2.62 -13.03 8.55
C ALA A 68 -1.44 -12.42 7.80
N MET A 69 -0.81 -13.16 6.89
CA MET A 69 0.24 -12.67 6.01
C MET A 69 -0.25 -11.51 5.14
N THR A 70 -1.43 -11.67 4.54
CA THR A 70 -2.05 -10.65 3.69
C THR A 70 -2.33 -9.36 4.46
N LYS A 71 -2.94 -9.47 5.64
CA LYS A 71 -3.23 -8.31 6.49
C LYS A 71 -1.96 -7.57 6.89
N LEU A 72 -0.93 -8.30 7.30
CA LEU A 72 0.38 -7.73 7.66
C LEU A 72 1.00 -7.00 6.47
N PHE A 73 1.14 -7.67 5.34
CA PHE A 73 1.78 -7.11 4.14
C PHE A 73 1.01 -5.92 3.56
N CYS A 74 -0.31 -6.03 3.38
CA CYS A 74 -1.12 -4.94 2.82
C CYS A 74 -1.11 -3.68 3.69
N SER A 75 -1.06 -3.82 5.02
CA SER A 75 -0.95 -2.65 5.90
C SER A 75 0.41 -1.96 5.81
N GLN A 76 1.49 -2.72 5.61
CA GLN A 76 2.82 -2.17 5.39
C GLN A 76 2.93 -1.48 4.03
N VAL A 77 2.41 -2.12 2.97
CA VAL A 77 2.37 -1.53 1.62
C VAL A 77 1.57 -0.24 1.61
N ALA A 78 0.39 -0.22 2.25
CA ALA A 78 -0.44 0.98 2.31
C ALA A 78 0.31 2.16 2.96
N GLU A 79 0.99 1.93 4.08
CA GLU A 79 1.75 2.98 4.77
C GLU A 79 2.91 3.52 3.90
N ARG A 80 3.66 2.63 3.25
CA ARG A 80 4.76 3.04 2.35
C ARG A 80 4.26 3.78 1.11
N VAL A 81 3.28 3.22 0.42
CA VAL A 81 2.75 3.79 -0.82
C VAL A 81 2.13 5.16 -0.57
N THR A 82 1.36 5.33 0.50
CA THR A 82 0.75 6.62 0.82
C THR A 82 1.79 7.66 1.24
N SER A 83 2.87 7.27 1.93
CA SER A 83 4.00 8.15 2.20
C SER A 83 4.71 8.60 0.92
N LEU A 84 5.04 7.67 0.04
CA LEU A 84 5.66 7.99 -1.26
C LEU A 84 4.75 8.85 -2.14
N ALA A 85 3.43 8.66 -2.08
CA ALA A 85 2.49 9.51 -2.80
C ALA A 85 2.59 10.97 -2.36
N ILE A 86 2.71 11.24 -1.05
CA ILE A 86 2.96 12.61 -0.53
C ILE A 86 4.28 13.16 -1.07
N GLU A 87 5.33 12.35 -1.10
CA GLU A 87 6.65 12.76 -1.62
C GLU A 87 6.59 13.15 -3.10
N VAL A 88 5.84 12.40 -3.93
CA VAL A 88 5.61 12.75 -5.35
C VAL A 88 4.90 14.10 -5.49
N TYR A 89 3.94 14.41 -4.62
CA TYR A 89 3.26 15.70 -4.58
C TYR A 89 4.17 16.83 -4.05
N GLY A 90 5.16 16.49 -3.23
CA GLY A 90 5.99 17.47 -2.54
C GLY A 90 5.19 18.27 -1.51
N GLY A 91 5.52 19.55 -1.33
CA GLY A 91 4.93 20.39 -0.29
C GLY A 91 3.39 20.48 -0.32
N VAL A 92 2.78 20.41 -1.49
CA VAL A 92 1.29 20.46 -1.60
C VAL A 92 0.64 19.14 -1.16
N GLY A 93 1.35 18.03 -1.20
CA GLY A 93 0.85 16.73 -0.72
C GLY A 93 0.62 16.67 0.78
N PHE A 94 1.23 17.58 1.54
CA PHE A 94 1.04 17.74 2.98
C PHE A 94 -0.22 18.54 3.34
N THR A 95 -0.80 19.26 2.40
CA THR A 95 -1.97 20.12 2.61
C THR A 95 -3.28 19.36 2.38
N LYS A 96 -4.39 19.91 2.89
CA LYS A 96 -5.73 19.35 2.68
C LYS A 96 -6.32 19.64 1.30
N ASP A 97 -5.61 20.40 0.45
CA ASP A 97 -6.04 20.71 -0.91
C ASP A 97 -6.00 19.48 -1.83
N TYR A 98 -5.20 18.48 -1.45
CA TYR A 98 -5.05 17.21 -2.16
C TYR A 98 -5.37 16.02 -1.26
N PRO A 99 -5.94 14.93 -1.80
CA PRO A 99 -6.42 13.81 -0.98
C PRO A 99 -5.31 12.92 -0.43
N VAL A 100 -4.06 13.04 -0.90
CA VAL A 100 -2.96 12.13 -0.53
C VAL A 100 -2.60 12.19 0.96
N GLU A 101 -2.75 13.35 1.61
CA GLU A 101 -2.55 13.50 3.05
C GLU A 101 -3.56 12.65 3.85
N LYS A 102 -4.82 12.59 3.37
CA LYS A 102 -5.85 11.78 3.99
C LYS A 102 -5.57 10.29 3.83
N TYR A 103 -5.16 9.86 2.65
CA TYR A 103 -4.77 8.45 2.42
C TYR A 103 -3.65 8.02 3.36
N TRP A 104 -2.66 8.88 3.57
CA TRP A 104 -1.55 8.60 4.49
C TRP A 104 -2.02 8.46 5.94
N ARG A 105 -2.86 9.38 6.44
CA ARG A 105 -3.45 9.28 7.78
C ARG A 105 -4.29 8.02 7.94
N ASP A 106 -5.14 7.72 6.95
CA ASP A 106 -6.03 6.56 6.97
C ASP A 106 -5.25 5.23 6.88
N ALA A 107 -4.12 5.19 6.17
CA ALA A 107 -3.28 4.00 6.07
C ALA A 107 -2.72 3.54 7.43
N LYS A 108 -2.48 4.49 8.33
CA LYS A 108 -1.86 4.19 9.64
C LYS A 108 -2.67 3.21 10.47
N ILE A 109 -3.99 3.31 10.45
CA ILE A 109 -4.87 2.42 11.23
C ILE A 109 -4.74 0.96 10.81
N GLY A 110 -4.33 0.70 9.57
CA GLY A 110 -4.17 -0.66 9.03
C GLY A 110 -3.23 -1.56 9.83
N LYS A 111 -2.25 -1.00 10.52
CA LYS A 111 -1.33 -1.74 11.38
C LYS A 111 -1.86 -1.96 12.80
N ILE A 112 -2.97 -1.35 13.16
CA ILE A 112 -3.48 -1.27 14.54
C ILE A 112 -4.74 -2.09 14.70
N TYR A 113 -5.77 -1.83 13.89
CA TYR A 113 -7.08 -2.46 14.04
C TYR A 113 -7.10 -3.91 13.53
N GLU A 114 -8.16 -4.64 13.87
CA GLU A 114 -8.38 -6.04 13.45
C GLU A 114 -7.20 -6.98 13.76
N GLY A 115 -6.52 -6.69 14.88
CA GLY A 115 -5.29 -7.34 15.31
C GLY A 115 -4.03 -6.61 14.80
N THR A 116 -3.23 -6.12 15.72
CA THR A 116 -2.00 -5.38 15.42
C THR A 116 -1.02 -6.20 14.57
N SER A 117 -0.02 -5.54 13.98
CA SER A 117 1.06 -6.22 13.25
C SER A 117 1.72 -7.32 14.09
N ASN A 118 1.92 -7.10 15.40
CA ASN A 118 2.49 -8.11 16.30
C ASN A 118 1.58 -9.34 16.46
N MET A 119 0.26 -9.13 16.51
CA MET A 119 -0.70 -10.23 16.54
C MET A 119 -0.68 -11.05 15.26
N GLN A 120 -0.57 -10.39 14.09
CA GLN A 120 -0.43 -11.10 12.83
C GLN A 120 0.87 -11.92 12.79
N LEU A 121 1.99 -11.33 13.21
CA LEU A 121 3.29 -12.03 13.29
C LEU A 121 3.24 -13.23 14.23
N SER A 122 2.60 -13.11 15.39
CA SER A 122 2.41 -14.23 16.31
C SER A 122 1.59 -15.37 15.70
N THR A 123 0.49 -15.03 15.01
CA THR A 123 -0.34 -16.01 14.30
C THR A 123 0.44 -16.73 13.21
N ILE A 124 1.16 -15.97 12.37
CA ILE A 124 1.99 -16.53 11.30
C ILE A 124 3.05 -17.46 11.87
N ALA A 125 3.78 -17.02 12.90
CA ALA A 125 4.84 -17.79 13.52
C ALA A 125 4.34 -19.15 14.06
N LYS A 126 3.21 -19.15 14.78
CA LYS A 126 2.59 -20.39 15.29
C LYS A 126 2.26 -21.36 14.16
N LEU A 127 1.64 -20.87 13.10
CA LEU A 127 1.20 -21.70 11.97
C LEU A 127 2.35 -22.18 11.08
N VAL A 128 3.45 -21.43 11.00
CA VAL A 128 4.64 -21.84 10.24
C VAL A 128 5.49 -22.85 11.03
N MET A 129 5.57 -22.69 12.36
CA MET A 129 6.36 -23.56 13.22
C MET A 129 5.60 -24.80 13.73
N GLY A 130 4.31 -24.92 13.40
CA GLY A 130 3.49 -26.07 13.83
C GLY A 130 3.21 -26.10 15.34
N LYS A 131 3.05 -24.94 15.96
CA LYS A 131 2.81 -24.80 17.40
C LYS A 131 1.41 -24.34 17.69
#